data_aa475dc6381aa5ee2614ec3d8a4271f9
#
_entry.id   aa475dc6381aa5ee2614ec3d8a4271f9
#
_cell.length_a   1.000
_cell.length_b   1.000
_cell.length_c   1.000
_cell.angle_alpha   90.00
_cell.angle_beta   90.00
_cell.angle_gamma   90.00
#
_symmetry.space_group_name_H-M   'P 1'
#
loop_
_entity.id
_entity.type
_entity.pdbx_description
1 polymer ?
#
loop_
_entity_poly.entity_id
_entity_poly.type
_entity_poly.pdbx_seq_one_letter_code
_entity_poly.pdbx_strand_id
1 'polypeptide(L)'
;MDKRFLLLIWLFLSSTAAIGQTSTGFAPSEGVDLYYETYGEGQPMVIINGGPGFNCKGFQGLAKRLAQQYRVILYDQRGTGRSVMEQIDSTRMTMGLMVADLEALRKHLGFQEWTVLGHSFGGILGNYYAAQHPASLKALIASASGGIDLTLLRSFDLTQRMTTAQRDSFQYWTAQASAGDTSAWADARRRAFMATAYVYDDAHAPRVAERLGQGNPQINQLIWQDLQRIGYSVQAAAGTFEKPVLVIQG
;
A
#
# COMPACT_ATOMS: atom_id res chain seq x y z
N MET A 1 16.17 70.72 10.57
CA MET A 1 14.99 69.83 10.53
C MET A 1 15.38 68.54 9.82
N ASP A 2 15.82 67.55 10.63
CA ASP A 2 16.25 66.23 10.11
C ASP A 2 15.04 65.31 10.01
N LYS A 3 14.78 64.81 8.79
CA LYS A 3 13.82 63.76 8.57
C LYS A 3 14.58 62.45 8.34
N ARG A 4 14.68 61.64 9.41
CA ARG A 4 15.18 60.26 9.35
C ARG A 4 14.05 59.38 8.82
N PHE A 5 14.17 58.88 7.58
CA PHE A 5 13.35 57.82 7.04
C PHE A 5 13.84 56.47 7.59
N LEU A 6 13.05 55.85 8.44
CA LEU A 6 13.22 54.46 8.88
C LEU A 6 12.62 53.56 7.80
N LEU A 7 13.47 52.89 7.02
CA LEU A 7 13.10 51.82 6.11
C LEU A 7 12.99 50.50 6.91
N LEU A 8 11.77 50.06 7.21
CA LEU A 8 11.49 48.73 7.75
C LEU A 8 11.53 47.70 6.59
N ILE A 9 12.65 47.00 6.45
CA ILE A 9 12.77 45.85 5.56
C ILE A 9 12.15 44.64 6.26
N TRP A 10 10.95 44.25 5.83
CA TRP A 10 10.35 42.96 6.20
C TRP A 10 11.08 41.87 5.41
N LEU A 11 12.01 41.15 6.05
CA LEU A 11 12.55 39.89 5.52
C LEU A 11 11.48 38.81 5.67
N PHE A 12 10.77 38.53 4.56
CA PHE A 12 10.04 37.29 4.46
C PHE A 12 11.06 36.14 4.31
N LEU A 13 11.40 35.50 5.42
CA LEU A 13 12.05 34.20 5.41
C LEU A 13 11.03 33.16 4.93
N SER A 14 10.96 32.96 3.62
CA SER A 14 10.34 31.76 3.06
C SER A 14 11.23 30.58 3.44
N SER A 15 10.93 29.91 4.55
CA SER A 15 11.52 28.63 4.87
C SER A 15 10.97 27.61 3.86
N THR A 16 11.71 27.32 2.81
CA THR A 16 11.50 26.12 2.01
C THR A 16 11.87 24.95 2.89
N ALA A 17 10.88 24.42 3.62
CA ALA A 17 11.05 23.16 4.34
C ALA A 17 11.44 22.09 3.31
N ALA A 18 12.63 21.54 3.43
CA ALA A 18 13.03 20.38 2.67
C ALA A 18 12.09 19.23 3.05
N ILE A 19 11.19 18.86 2.12
CA ILE A 19 10.20 17.78 2.32
C ILE A 19 10.94 16.45 2.18
N GLY A 20 11.62 16.07 3.24
CA GLY A 20 12.32 14.79 3.38
C GLY A 20 11.55 13.83 4.29
N GLN A 21 12.08 12.62 4.41
CA GLN A 21 11.67 11.69 5.45
C GLN A 21 11.92 12.34 6.81
N THR A 22 10.86 12.45 7.63
CA THR A 22 10.92 13.17 8.91
C THR A 22 11.44 12.27 10.04
N SER A 23 10.98 11.01 10.09
CA SER A 23 11.45 10.03 11.07
C SER A 23 11.18 8.59 10.61
N THR A 24 11.84 7.66 11.27
CA THR A 24 11.57 6.22 11.16
C THR A 24 11.50 5.62 12.55
N GLY A 25 10.83 4.48 12.68
CA GLY A 25 10.74 3.77 13.94
C GLY A 25 10.09 2.41 13.79
N PHE A 26 9.83 1.81 14.93
CA PHE A 26 9.12 0.55 15.05
C PHE A 26 7.94 0.71 16.01
N ALA A 27 6.78 0.23 15.60
CA ALA A 27 5.57 0.19 16.41
C ALA A 27 5.32 -1.26 16.83
N PRO A 28 5.27 -1.57 18.13
CA PRO A 28 4.99 -2.93 18.58
C PRO A 28 3.55 -3.33 18.22
N SER A 29 3.41 -4.54 17.66
CA SER A 29 2.16 -5.20 17.38
C SER A 29 2.25 -6.67 17.73
N GLU A 30 1.14 -7.41 17.66
CA GLU A 30 1.11 -8.82 18.02
C GLU A 30 2.01 -9.66 17.10
N GLY A 31 3.12 -10.13 17.65
CA GLY A 31 4.09 -11.00 16.99
C GLY A 31 4.97 -10.31 15.94
N VAL A 32 5.01 -8.98 15.92
CA VAL A 32 5.86 -8.21 15.00
C VAL A 32 6.10 -6.79 15.51
N ASP A 33 7.30 -6.27 15.27
CA ASP A 33 7.58 -4.84 15.35
C ASP A 33 7.44 -4.22 13.96
N LEU A 34 6.42 -3.38 13.79
CA LEU A 34 6.09 -2.76 12.49
C LEU A 34 7.03 -1.61 12.21
N TYR A 35 7.89 -1.77 11.21
CA TYR A 35 8.70 -0.66 10.72
C TYR A 35 7.83 0.38 10.02
N TYR A 36 8.05 1.65 10.34
CA TYR A 36 7.38 2.76 9.68
C TYR A 36 8.34 3.91 9.32
N GLU A 37 7.91 4.72 8.37
CA GLU A 37 8.53 5.97 7.94
C GLU A 37 7.46 7.07 7.99
N THR A 38 7.83 8.28 8.45
CA THR A 38 6.95 9.45 8.38
C THR A 38 7.54 10.52 7.48
N TYR A 39 6.66 11.27 6.80
CA TYR A 39 7.02 12.35 5.89
C TYR A 39 6.10 13.53 6.11
N GLY A 40 6.67 14.75 6.17
CA GLY A 40 5.90 15.98 6.32
C GLY A 40 5.24 16.14 7.68
N GLU A 41 4.34 17.11 7.75
CA GLU A 41 3.60 17.51 8.95
C GLU A 41 2.11 17.72 8.61
N GLY A 42 1.26 17.89 9.62
CA GLY A 42 -0.17 18.17 9.46
C GLY A 42 -1.07 16.96 9.69
N GLN A 43 -2.17 16.88 8.96
CA GLN A 43 -3.17 15.80 9.13
C GLN A 43 -2.57 14.43 8.80
N PRO A 44 -2.72 13.41 9.67
CA PRO A 44 -2.13 12.12 9.45
C PRO A 44 -2.81 11.36 8.31
N MET A 45 -1.98 10.74 7.46
CA MET A 45 -2.42 9.88 6.37
C MET A 45 -1.54 8.63 6.32
N VAL A 46 -2.12 7.45 6.48
CA VAL A 46 -1.41 6.20 6.26
C VAL A 46 -1.60 5.71 4.83
N ILE A 47 -0.52 5.26 4.20
CA ILE A 47 -0.58 4.59 2.89
C ILE A 47 -0.40 3.10 3.11
N ILE A 48 -1.41 2.32 2.72
CA ILE A 48 -1.38 0.87 2.69
C ILE A 48 -1.03 0.44 1.27
N ASN A 49 0.16 -0.12 1.09
CA ASN A 49 0.63 -0.55 -0.22
C ASN A 49 -0.12 -1.78 -0.74
N GLY A 50 -0.14 -1.92 -2.05
CA GLY A 50 -0.71 -3.07 -2.74
C GLY A 50 0.15 -4.32 -2.64
N GLY A 51 -0.48 -5.46 -2.98
CA GLY A 51 0.12 -6.80 -2.96
C GLY A 51 0.46 -7.26 -1.55
N PRO A 52 -0.26 -8.20 -0.95
CA PRO A 52 0.21 -8.76 0.31
C PRO A 52 1.59 -9.39 0.09
N GLY A 53 2.53 -9.14 1.02
CA GLY A 53 3.91 -9.61 0.89
C GLY A 53 4.90 -8.61 0.31
N PHE A 54 4.49 -7.35 0.04
CA PHE A 54 5.40 -6.27 -0.37
C PHE A 54 5.65 -5.28 0.76
N ASN A 55 6.87 -4.72 0.79
CA ASN A 55 7.22 -3.61 1.68
C ASN A 55 6.70 -2.25 1.15
N CYS A 56 6.87 -1.18 1.93
CA CYS A 56 6.37 0.15 1.60
C CYS A 56 7.22 0.96 0.59
N LYS A 57 8.43 0.51 0.23
CA LYS A 57 9.40 1.30 -0.59
C LYS A 57 8.82 1.84 -1.89
N GLY A 58 7.91 1.09 -2.53
CA GLY A 58 7.29 1.53 -3.78
C GLY A 58 6.47 2.82 -3.68
N PHE A 59 6.08 3.21 -2.47
CA PHE A 59 5.23 4.38 -2.21
C PHE A 59 5.98 5.61 -1.67
N GLN A 60 7.31 5.54 -1.48
CA GLN A 60 8.09 6.68 -0.97
C GLN A 60 7.98 7.93 -1.86
N GLY A 61 7.93 7.76 -3.19
CA GLY A 61 7.73 8.87 -4.12
C GLY A 61 6.38 9.56 -3.95
N LEU A 62 5.30 8.79 -3.75
CA LEU A 62 3.97 9.33 -3.46
C LEU A 62 3.93 10.00 -2.09
N ALA A 63 4.50 9.36 -1.07
CA ALA A 63 4.57 9.91 0.27
C ALA A 63 5.24 11.28 0.31
N LYS A 64 6.37 11.45 -0.37
CA LYS A 64 7.08 12.74 -0.48
C LYS A 64 6.24 13.82 -1.14
N ARG A 65 5.42 13.48 -2.13
CA ARG A 65 4.51 14.46 -2.79
C ARG A 65 3.36 14.86 -1.86
N LEU A 66 2.73 13.90 -1.20
CA LEU A 66 1.64 14.16 -0.27
C LEU A 66 2.10 14.84 1.02
N ALA A 67 3.37 14.68 1.39
CA ALA A 67 4.00 15.33 2.54
C ALA A 67 4.02 16.86 2.49
N GLN A 68 3.70 17.46 1.34
CA GLN A 68 3.50 18.90 1.23
C GLN A 68 2.26 19.40 1.99
N GLN A 69 1.28 18.51 2.25
CA GLN A 69 -0.01 18.88 2.85
C GLN A 69 -0.40 17.96 4.01
N TYR A 70 0.23 16.79 4.14
CA TYR A 70 -0.12 15.75 5.11
C TYR A 70 1.10 15.27 5.87
N ARG A 71 0.89 14.78 7.08
CA ARG A 71 1.84 13.89 7.74
C ARG A 71 1.59 12.48 7.23
N VAL A 72 2.40 12.03 6.26
CA VAL A 72 2.24 10.75 5.60
C VAL A 72 3.00 9.66 6.34
N ILE A 73 2.34 8.54 6.59
CA ILE A 73 2.90 7.36 7.22
C ILE A 73 2.99 6.24 6.19
N LEU A 74 4.18 5.71 5.95
CA LEU A 74 4.41 4.44 5.29
C LEU A 74 4.78 3.40 6.34
N TYR A 75 4.41 2.14 6.14
CA TYR A 75 4.85 1.06 7.01
C TYR A 75 5.07 -0.22 6.19
N ASP A 76 6.01 -1.03 6.64
CA ASP A 76 6.16 -2.38 6.12
C ASP A 76 5.10 -3.26 6.78
N GLN A 77 4.24 -3.88 5.96
CA GLN A 77 3.24 -4.84 6.46
C GLN A 77 3.94 -6.01 7.15
N ARG A 78 3.26 -6.69 8.08
CA ARG A 78 3.80 -7.82 8.83
C ARG A 78 4.51 -8.84 7.93
N GLY A 79 5.68 -9.30 8.33
CA GLY A 79 6.51 -10.23 7.58
C GLY A 79 7.20 -9.66 6.36
N THR A 80 7.11 -8.34 6.09
CA THR A 80 7.73 -7.71 4.92
C THR A 80 8.80 -6.70 5.31
N GLY A 81 9.75 -6.47 4.42
CA GLY A 81 10.77 -5.44 4.60
C GLY A 81 11.51 -5.54 5.93
N ARG A 82 11.33 -4.53 6.77
CA ARG A 82 11.92 -4.45 8.13
C ARG A 82 10.97 -4.93 9.24
N SER A 83 9.70 -5.17 8.93
CA SER A 83 8.71 -5.78 9.85
C SER A 83 8.90 -7.30 9.87
N VAL A 84 10.05 -7.74 10.38
CA VAL A 84 10.48 -9.15 10.37
C VAL A 84 9.64 -9.96 11.34
N MET A 85 9.30 -11.18 10.96
CA MET A 85 8.61 -12.15 11.81
C MET A 85 9.41 -13.44 11.90
N GLU A 86 9.39 -14.09 13.05
CA GLU A 86 10.07 -15.39 13.25
C GLU A 86 9.37 -16.51 12.48
N GLN A 87 8.04 -16.45 12.38
CA GLN A 87 7.24 -17.45 11.70
C GLN A 87 6.20 -16.80 10.80
N ILE A 88 6.09 -17.33 9.58
CA ILE A 88 5.11 -16.92 8.57
C ILE A 88 4.21 -18.12 8.30
N ASP A 89 3.02 -18.13 8.88
CA ASP A 89 2.05 -19.21 8.76
C ASP A 89 0.60 -18.67 8.76
N SER A 90 -0.37 -19.57 8.58
CA SER A 90 -1.80 -19.21 8.47
C SER A 90 -2.41 -18.64 9.76
N THR A 91 -1.78 -18.83 10.92
CA THR A 91 -2.27 -18.28 12.19
C THR A 91 -1.79 -16.84 12.40
N ARG A 92 -0.69 -16.45 11.78
CA ARG A 92 -0.03 -15.16 11.93
C ARG A 92 -0.24 -14.23 10.72
N MET A 93 -0.61 -14.79 9.57
CA MET A 93 -0.91 -14.06 8.34
C MET A 93 -2.42 -14.02 8.10
N THR A 94 -3.13 -13.15 8.84
CA THR A 94 -4.57 -12.99 8.74
C THR A 94 -4.96 -11.53 8.53
N MET A 95 -6.10 -11.30 7.87
CA MET A 95 -6.67 -9.95 7.70
C MET A 95 -6.97 -9.27 9.05
N GLY A 96 -7.42 -10.05 10.05
CA GLY A 96 -7.67 -9.53 11.39
C GLY A 96 -6.41 -8.97 12.05
N LEU A 97 -5.30 -9.71 11.99
CA LEU A 97 -4.02 -9.24 12.51
C LEU A 97 -3.45 -8.04 11.72
N MET A 98 -3.67 -7.97 10.40
CA MET A 98 -3.28 -6.79 9.61
C MET A 98 -4.09 -5.54 9.99
N VAL A 99 -5.36 -5.69 10.35
CA VAL A 99 -6.18 -4.61 10.92
C VAL A 99 -5.68 -4.20 12.30
N ALA A 100 -5.34 -5.18 13.16
CA ALA A 100 -4.75 -4.92 14.47
C ALA A 100 -3.40 -4.16 14.36
N ASP A 101 -2.60 -4.45 13.35
CA ASP A 101 -1.37 -3.73 13.04
C ASP A 101 -1.62 -2.24 12.75
N LEU A 102 -2.63 -1.94 11.94
CA LEU A 102 -3.00 -0.55 11.64
C LEU A 102 -3.41 0.20 12.92
N GLU A 103 -4.20 -0.43 13.79
CA GLU A 103 -4.59 0.15 15.08
C GLU A 103 -3.39 0.32 16.04
N ALA A 104 -2.50 -0.67 16.09
CA ALA A 104 -1.27 -0.58 16.89
C ALA A 104 -0.39 0.58 16.42
N LEU A 105 -0.17 0.70 15.11
CA LEU A 105 0.61 1.78 14.49
C LEU A 105 -0.03 3.15 14.75
N ARG A 106 -1.35 3.29 14.54
CA ARG A 106 -2.08 4.53 14.79
C ARG A 106 -1.94 5.00 16.24
N LYS A 107 -2.17 4.08 17.19
CA LYS A 107 -2.06 4.35 18.64
C LYS A 107 -0.63 4.67 19.06
N HIS A 108 0.36 3.94 18.55
CA HIS A 108 1.79 4.20 18.80
C HIS A 108 2.19 5.60 18.37
N LEU A 109 1.67 6.08 17.23
CA LEU A 109 1.93 7.42 16.71
C LEU A 109 1.07 8.53 17.38
N GLY A 110 0.18 8.17 18.29
CA GLY A 110 -0.65 9.11 19.06
C GLY A 110 -1.81 9.72 18.28
N PHE A 111 -2.21 9.13 17.15
CA PHE A 111 -3.32 9.66 16.35
C PHE A 111 -4.68 9.15 16.85
N GLN A 112 -5.65 10.06 16.99
CA GLN A 112 -7.05 9.68 17.29
C GLN A 112 -7.74 9.10 16.05
N GLU A 113 -7.55 9.75 14.90
CA GLU A 113 -8.04 9.31 13.60
C GLU A 113 -6.99 9.67 12.52
N TRP A 114 -7.07 9.02 11.38
CA TRP A 114 -6.24 9.31 10.22
C TRP A 114 -6.97 9.09 8.90
N THR A 115 -6.46 9.67 7.82
CA THR A 115 -6.88 9.31 6.46
C THR A 115 -6.16 8.03 6.05
N VAL A 116 -6.89 7.07 5.50
CA VAL A 116 -6.35 5.82 4.96
C VAL A 116 -6.33 5.91 3.45
N LEU A 117 -5.16 5.77 2.82
CA LEU A 117 -5.00 5.59 1.39
C LEU A 117 -4.58 4.15 1.14
N GLY A 118 -5.47 3.34 0.59
CA GLY A 118 -5.20 1.96 0.25
C GLY A 118 -5.08 1.75 -1.26
N HIS A 119 -3.96 1.17 -1.73
CA HIS A 119 -3.75 0.86 -3.14
C HIS A 119 -3.88 -0.65 -3.40
N SER A 120 -4.65 -1.04 -4.43
CA SER A 120 -4.83 -2.45 -4.81
C SER A 120 -5.30 -3.30 -3.60
N PHE A 121 -4.55 -4.33 -3.19
CA PHE A 121 -4.81 -5.08 -1.95
C PHE A 121 -4.88 -4.16 -0.72
N GLY A 122 -4.05 -3.10 -0.66
CA GLY A 122 -4.13 -2.12 0.42
C GLY A 122 -5.49 -1.41 0.51
N GLY A 123 -6.23 -1.31 -0.61
CA GLY A 123 -7.61 -0.84 -0.62
C GLY A 123 -8.58 -1.86 -0.02
N ILE A 124 -8.38 -3.17 -0.26
CA ILE A 124 -9.14 -4.24 0.40
C ILE A 124 -8.93 -4.17 1.92
N LEU A 125 -7.67 -4.07 2.35
CA LEU A 125 -7.34 -3.95 3.77
C LEU A 125 -7.89 -2.66 4.37
N GLY A 126 -7.81 -1.53 3.65
CA GLY A 126 -8.39 -0.26 4.06
C GLY A 126 -9.91 -0.30 4.23
N ASN A 127 -10.62 -0.94 3.31
CA ASN A 127 -12.06 -1.18 3.41
C ASN A 127 -12.40 -2.06 4.63
N TYR A 128 -11.62 -3.13 4.85
CA TYR A 128 -11.83 -4.03 5.99
C TYR A 128 -11.55 -3.35 7.33
N TYR A 129 -10.50 -2.51 7.37
CA TYR A 129 -10.20 -1.68 8.53
C TYR A 129 -11.31 -0.64 8.80
N ALA A 130 -11.82 0.04 7.76
CA ALA A 130 -12.91 1.00 7.89
C ALA A 130 -14.20 0.36 8.44
N ALA A 131 -14.48 -0.89 8.04
CA ALA A 131 -15.64 -1.63 8.53
C ALA A 131 -15.53 -1.98 10.02
N GLN A 132 -14.31 -2.24 10.53
CA GLN A 132 -14.11 -2.64 11.93
C GLN A 132 -13.80 -1.46 12.86
N HIS A 133 -13.16 -0.42 12.35
CA HIS A 133 -12.72 0.75 13.12
C HIS A 133 -13.14 2.08 12.48
N PRO A 134 -14.45 2.30 12.19
CA PRO A 134 -14.90 3.51 11.50
C PRO A 134 -14.55 4.81 12.26
N ALA A 135 -14.47 4.76 13.59
CA ALA A 135 -14.09 5.91 14.42
C ALA A 135 -12.61 6.29 14.29
N SER A 136 -11.75 5.37 13.86
CA SER A 136 -10.31 5.61 13.65
C SER A 136 -10.00 6.26 12.30
N LEU A 137 -10.99 6.41 11.41
CA LEU A 137 -10.83 7.02 10.10
C LEU A 137 -11.42 8.42 10.06
N LYS A 138 -10.65 9.34 9.47
CA LYS A 138 -11.14 10.64 9.00
C LYS A 138 -11.73 10.54 7.60
N ALA A 139 -11.09 9.79 6.72
CA ALA A 139 -11.51 9.50 5.36
C ALA A 139 -10.84 8.23 4.82
N LEU A 140 -11.39 7.66 3.77
CA LEU A 140 -10.84 6.51 3.05
C LEU A 140 -10.60 6.86 1.59
N ILE A 141 -9.41 6.55 1.06
CA ILE A 141 -9.07 6.67 -0.35
C ILE A 141 -8.75 5.27 -0.87
N ALA A 142 -9.58 4.74 -1.75
CA ALA A 142 -9.39 3.46 -2.41
C ALA A 142 -8.83 3.69 -3.82
N SER A 143 -7.55 3.37 -4.03
CA SER A 143 -6.86 3.57 -5.30
C SER A 143 -6.64 2.23 -6.00
N ALA A 144 -7.18 2.05 -7.21
CA ALA A 144 -7.12 0.81 -7.97
C ALA A 144 -7.38 -0.43 -7.08
N SER A 145 -8.37 -0.33 -6.21
CA SER A 145 -8.70 -1.31 -5.17
C SER A 145 -9.46 -2.52 -5.74
N GLY A 146 -9.32 -3.67 -5.08
CA GLY A 146 -10.07 -4.88 -5.39
C GLY A 146 -11.55 -4.87 -4.96
N GLY A 147 -12.06 -3.75 -4.44
CA GLY A 147 -13.46 -3.59 -4.07
C GLY A 147 -13.81 -3.97 -2.64
N ILE A 148 -15.11 -4.04 -2.36
CA ILE A 148 -15.68 -4.26 -1.02
C ILE A 148 -16.05 -5.72 -0.75
N ASP A 149 -15.89 -6.59 -1.74
CA ASP A 149 -16.08 -8.04 -1.65
C ASP A 149 -15.17 -8.78 -2.66
N LEU A 150 -15.24 -10.12 -2.66
CA LEU A 150 -14.46 -10.94 -3.58
C LEU A 150 -15.08 -11.11 -4.98
N THR A 151 -16.28 -10.57 -5.23
CA THR A 151 -17.01 -10.80 -6.48
C THR A 151 -16.27 -10.25 -7.68
N LEU A 152 -15.81 -9.00 -7.60
CA LEU A 152 -15.04 -8.34 -8.66
C LEU A 152 -13.69 -9.05 -8.91
N LEU A 153 -13.05 -9.54 -7.85
CA LEU A 153 -11.74 -10.22 -7.97
C LEU A 153 -11.85 -11.55 -8.72
N ARG A 154 -12.98 -12.25 -8.61
CA ARG A 154 -13.21 -13.52 -9.33
C ARG A 154 -13.38 -13.34 -10.84
N SER A 155 -13.87 -12.18 -11.26
CA SER A 155 -14.09 -11.83 -12.67
C SER A 155 -12.92 -11.04 -13.28
N PHE A 156 -11.96 -10.61 -12.46
CA PHE A 156 -10.87 -9.75 -12.89
C PHE A 156 -9.67 -10.57 -13.37
N ASP A 157 -9.44 -10.53 -14.68
CA ASP A 157 -8.28 -11.14 -15.32
C ASP A 157 -7.38 -10.05 -15.92
N LEU A 158 -6.28 -9.76 -15.21
CA LEU A 158 -5.27 -8.78 -15.66
C LEU A 158 -4.69 -9.11 -17.03
N THR A 159 -4.64 -10.39 -17.42
CA THR A 159 -4.05 -10.80 -18.69
C THR A 159 -4.86 -10.33 -19.90
N GLN A 160 -6.13 -9.96 -19.70
CA GLN A 160 -6.96 -9.35 -20.75
C GLN A 160 -6.44 -8.01 -21.23
N ARG A 161 -5.63 -7.32 -20.43
CA ARG A 161 -4.99 -6.04 -20.79
C ARG A 161 -3.74 -6.23 -21.67
N MET A 162 -3.23 -7.44 -21.76
CA MET A 162 -2.06 -7.78 -22.57
C MET A 162 -2.42 -7.89 -24.06
N THR A 163 -1.49 -7.56 -24.94
CA THR A 163 -1.55 -7.98 -26.34
C THR A 163 -1.50 -9.52 -26.43
N THR A 164 -1.93 -10.08 -27.55
CA THR A 164 -1.88 -11.54 -27.75
C THR A 164 -0.45 -12.08 -27.55
N ALA A 165 0.55 -11.43 -28.15
CA ALA A 165 1.95 -11.86 -28.02
C ALA A 165 2.48 -11.80 -26.57
N GLN A 166 2.10 -10.77 -25.80
CA GLN A 166 2.47 -10.66 -24.38
C GLN A 166 1.81 -11.77 -23.56
N ARG A 167 0.53 -12.04 -23.81
CA ARG A 167 -0.23 -13.09 -23.11
C ARG A 167 0.32 -14.47 -23.41
N ASP A 168 0.57 -14.79 -24.67
CA ASP A 168 1.16 -16.08 -25.06
C ASP A 168 2.52 -16.30 -24.40
N SER A 169 3.36 -15.27 -24.39
CA SER A 169 4.64 -15.30 -23.70
C SER A 169 4.49 -15.48 -22.17
N PHE A 170 3.54 -14.78 -21.55
CA PHE A 170 3.26 -14.92 -20.12
C PHE A 170 2.78 -16.36 -19.79
N GLN A 171 1.88 -16.91 -20.60
CA GLN A 171 1.36 -18.28 -20.44
C GLN A 171 2.48 -19.31 -20.60
N TYR A 172 3.36 -19.14 -21.61
CA TYR A 172 4.51 -20.02 -21.81
C TYR A 172 5.41 -20.06 -20.55
N TRP A 173 5.82 -18.90 -20.03
CA TRP A 173 6.69 -18.87 -18.85
C TRP A 173 5.98 -19.33 -17.58
N THR A 174 4.68 -19.14 -17.47
CA THR A 174 3.87 -19.68 -16.37
C THR A 174 3.82 -21.20 -16.43
N ALA A 175 3.68 -21.78 -17.62
CA ALA A 175 3.70 -23.23 -17.83
C ALA A 175 5.08 -23.82 -17.51
N GLN A 176 6.20 -23.17 -17.90
CA GLN A 176 7.56 -23.60 -17.53
C GLN A 176 7.74 -23.64 -16.00
N ALA A 177 7.29 -22.59 -15.29
CA ALA A 177 7.34 -22.55 -13.84
C ALA A 177 6.49 -23.68 -13.20
N SER A 178 5.31 -23.95 -13.73
CA SER A 178 4.45 -25.06 -13.26
C SER A 178 5.05 -26.44 -13.56
N ALA A 179 5.86 -26.56 -14.62
CA ALA A 179 6.61 -27.77 -14.95
C ALA A 179 7.91 -27.94 -14.13
N GLY A 180 8.20 -27.02 -13.20
CA GLY A 180 9.33 -27.11 -12.28
C GLY A 180 10.55 -26.27 -12.68
N ASP A 181 10.46 -25.39 -13.69
CA ASP A 181 11.53 -24.43 -13.96
C ASP A 181 11.47 -23.29 -12.91
N THR A 182 12.30 -23.40 -11.89
CA THR A 182 12.48 -22.41 -10.82
C THR A 182 13.65 -21.47 -11.07
N SER A 183 14.19 -21.43 -12.28
CA SER A 183 15.32 -20.56 -12.60
C SER A 183 14.95 -19.09 -12.45
N ALA A 184 15.90 -18.30 -11.97
CA ALA A 184 15.72 -16.84 -11.82
C ALA A 184 15.42 -16.17 -13.18
N TRP A 185 15.90 -16.77 -14.28
CA TRP A 185 15.67 -16.27 -15.62
C TRP A 185 14.21 -16.47 -16.06
N ALA A 186 13.64 -17.69 -15.89
CA ALA A 186 12.26 -17.98 -16.22
C ALA A 186 11.28 -17.11 -15.39
N ASP A 187 11.57 -16.96 -14.09
CA ASP A 187 10.79 -16.08 -13.22
C ASP A 187 10.87 -14.60 -13.64
N ALA A 188 12.07 -14.12 -14.00
CA ALA A 188 12.24 -12.75 -14.51
C ALA A 188 11.44 -12.53 -15.82
N ARG A 189 11.43 -13.51 -16.74
CA ARG A 189 10.64 -13.45 -17.98
C ARG A 189 9.15 -13.41 -17.69
N ARG A 190 8.65 -14.28 -16.83
CA ARG A 190 7.25 -14.31 -16.43
C ARG A 190 6.81 -12.98 -15.83
N ARG A 191 7.62 -12.39 -14.92
CA ARG A 191 7.36 -11.08 -14.33
C ARG A 191 7.41 -9.95 -15.35
N ALA A 192 8.33 -9.99 -16.31
CA ALA A 192 8.43 -8.96 -17.35
C ALA A 192 7.15 -8.88 -18.19
N PHE A 193 6.58 -10.03 -18.59
CA PHE A 193 5.31 -10.04 -19.30
C PHE A 193 4.13 -9.70 -18.39
N MET A 194 4.08 -10.20 -17.15
CA MET A 194 3.03 -9.82 -16.21
C MET A 194 2.99 -8.32 -15.96
N ALA A 195 4.14 -7.67 -15.92
CA ALA A 195 4.24 -6.24 -15.67
C ALA A 195 3.55 -5.37 -16.72
N THR A 196 3.46 -5.83 -17.97
CA THR A 196 2.75 -5.09 -19.03
C THR A 196 1.26 -4.94 -18.77
N ALA A 197 0.66 -5.88 -18.01
CA ALA A 197 -0.75 -5.79 -17.61
C ALA A 197 -1.03 -4.71 -16.55
N TYR A 198 0.01 -4.22 -15.86
CA TYR A 198 -0.12 -3.22 -14.78
C TYR A 198 0.08 -1.78 -15.25
N VAL A 199 0.50 -1.57 -16.49
CA VAL A 199 0.85 -0.25 -17.01
C VAL A 199 0.07 0.07 -18.28
N TYR A 200 -0.17 1.35 -18.50
CA TYR A 200 -0.71 1.84 -19.77
C TYR A 200 0.41 1.98 -20.82
N ASP A 201 1.57 2.47 -20.40
CA ASP A 201 2.76 2.63 -21.24
C ASP A 201 3.80 1.57 -20.85
N ASP A 202 4.11 0.69 -21.80
CA ASP A 202 5.07 -0.42 -21.63
C ASP A 202 6.48 0.06 -21.21
N ALA A 203 6.82 1.33 -21.43
CA ALA A 203 8.08 1.92 -20.95
C ALA A 203 8.22 1.83 -19.41
N HIS A 204 7.11 1.72 -18.68
CA HIS A 204 7.10 1.56 -17.22
C HIS A 204 7.12 0.10 -16.75
N ALA A 205 6.89 -0.87 -17.63
CA ALA A 205 6.83 -2.29 -17.28
C ALA A 205 8.13 -2.83 -16.62
N PRO A 206 9.36 -2.45 -17.03
CA PRO A 206 10.56 -2.93 -16.37
C PRO A 206 10.61 -2.62 -14.87
N ARG A 207 10.19 -1.41 -14.48
CA ARG A 207 10.12 -1.01 -13.05
C ARG A 207 9.09 -1.80 -12.26
N VAL A 208 7.95 -2.12 -12.89
CA VAL A 208 6.93 -2.97 -12.27
C VAL A 208 7.43 -4.41 -12.16
N ALA A 209 8.09 -4.95 -13.18
CA ALA A 209 8.67 -6.29 -13.15
C ALA A 209 9.71 -6.46 -12.02
N GLU A 210 10.59 -5.46 -11.84
CA GLU A 210 11.53 -5.43 -10.71
C GLU A 210 10.78 -5.46 -9.37
N ARG A 211 9.73 -4.64 -9.25
CA ARG A 211 8.90 -4.58 -8.03
C ARG A 211 8.20 -5.92 -7.75
N LEU A 212 7.65 -6.57 -8.76
CA LEU A 212 7.00 -7.88 -8.63
C LEU A 212 7.97 -8.95 -8.08
N GLY A 213 9.27 -8.83 -8.37
CA GLY A 213 10.31 -9.73 -7.84
C GLY A 213 10.65 -9.52 -6.35
N GLN A 214 10.17 -8.47 -5.73
CA GLN A 214 10.45 -8.15 -4.32
C GLN A 214 9.38 -8.67 -3.34
N GLY A 215 8.30 -9.23 -3.85
CA GLY A 215 7.21 -9.75 -3.05
C GLY A 215 7.52 -11.10 -2.42
N ASN A 216 6.93 -11.36 -1.25
CA ASN A 216 6.97 -12.68 -0.62
C ASN A 216 5.74 -13.50 -1.06
N PRO A 217 5.92 -14.56 -1.86
CA PRO A 217 4.81 -15.35 -2.38
C PRO A 217 4.07 -16.14 -1.31
N GLN A 218 4.74 -16.57 -0.22
CA GLN A 218 4.11 -17.28 0.89
C GLN A 218 3.13 -16.36 1.63
N ILE A 219 3.52 -15.12 1.93
CA ILE A 219 2.63 -14.14 2.56
C ILE A 219 1.45 -13.85 1.65
N ASN A 220 1.72 -13.65 0.34
CA ASN A 220 0.67 -13.43 -0.64
C ASN A 220 -0.37 -14.56 -0.61
N GLN A 221 0.07 -15.81 -0.70
CA GLN A 221 -0.79 -16.99 -0.67
C GLN A 221 -1.62 -17.07 0.62
N LEU A 222 -0.98 -16.91 1.78
CA LEU A 222 -1.65 -17.03 3.08
C LEU A 222 -2.75 -15.97 3.27
N ILE A 223 -2.50 -14.73 2.88
CA ILE A 223 -3.48 -13.64 2.99
C ILE A 223 -4.66 -13.86 2.03
N TRP A 224 -4.42 -14.33 0.79
CA TRP A 224 -5.52 -14.66 -0.12
C TRP A 224 -6.35 -15.86 0.37
N GLN A 225 -5.73 -16.84 0.99
CA GLN A 225 -6.44 -17.96 1.64
C GLN A 225 -7.29 -17.47 2.82
N ASP A 226 -6.77 -16.55 3.63
CA ASP A 226 -7.52 -15.99 4.75
C ASP A 226 -8.71 -15.16 4.28
N LEU A 227 -8.54 -14.30 3.23
CA LEU A 227 -9.65 -13.58 2.61
C LEU A 227 -10.78 -14.49 2.15
N GLN A 228 -10.44 -15.64 1.55
CA GLN A 228 -11.43 -16.64 1.15
C GLN A 228 -12.08 -17.32 2.35
N ARG A 229 -11.27 -17.70 3.36
CA ARG A 229 -11.72 -18.36 4.59
C ARG A 229 -12.74 -17.51 5.37
N ILE A 230 -12.49 -16.18 5.48
CA ILE A 230 -13.40 -15.26 6.18
C ILE A 230 -14.58 -14.83 5.31
N GLY A 231 -14.62 -15.24 4.02
CA GLY A 231 -15.65 -14.80 3.08
C GLY A 231 -15.68 -13.27 2.96
N TYR A 232 -14.51 -12.64 2.71
CA TYR A 232 -14.37 -11.19 2.74
C TYR A 232 -15.51 -10.47 2.03
N SER A 233 -16.26 -9.70 2.80
CA SER A 233 -17.26 -8.74 2.34
C SER A 233 -17.45 -7.66 3.40
N VAL A 234 -17.45 -6.41 2.99
CA VAL A 234 -17.76 -5.26 3.85
C VAL A 234 -18.99 -4.50 3.36
N GLN A 235 -19.82 -5.10 2.52
CA GLN A 235 -21.02 -4.47 1.94
C GLN A 235 -21.96 -3.92 3.01
N ALA A 236 -22.24 -4.70 4.07
CA ALA A 236 -23.11 -4.26 5.15
C ALA A 236 -22.57 -3.03 5.88
N ALA A 237 -21.26 -3.01 6.16
CA ALA A 237 -20.61 -1.87 6.81
C ALA A 237 -20.51 -0.66 5.87
N ALA A 238 -20.32 -0.86 4.57
CA ALA A 238 -20.24 0.22 3.59
C ALA A 238 -21.54 1.02 3.52
N GLY A 239 -22.71 0.39 3.73
CA GLY A 239 -24.01 1.06 3.76
C GLY A 239 -24.22 1.99 4.97
N THR A 240 -23.43 1.85 6.02
CA THR A 240 -23.49 2.65 7.26
C THR A 240 -22.24 3.49 7.52
N PHE A 241 -21.27 3.46 6.59
CA PHE A 241 -20.03 4.22 6.73
C PHE A 241 -20.25 5.69 6.33
N GLU A 242 -20.18 6.60 7.30
CA GLU A 242 -20.53 8.01 7.13
C GLU A 242 -19.32 8.91 6.81
N LYS A 243 -18.10 8.37 6.82
CA LYS A 243 -16.90 9.17 6.54
C LYS A 243 -16.70 9.33 5.03
N PRO A 244 -16.02 10.42 4.58
CA PRO A 244 -15.72 10.62 3.17
C PRO A 244 -14.95 9.44 2.55
N VAL A 245 -15.39 8.99 1.37
CA VAL A 245 -14.71 7.96 0.57
C VAL A 245 -14.38 8.51 -0.80
N LEU A 246 -13.11 8.41 -1.21
CA LEU A 246 -12.67 8.70 -2.56
C LEU A 246 -12.24 7.40 -3.24
N VAL A 247 -12.83 7.11 -4.39
CA VAL A 247 -12.42 5.98 -5.24
C VAL A 247 -11.69 6.52 -6.46
N ILE A 248 -10.47 6.04 -6.67
CA ILE A 248 -9.63 6.36 -7.83
C ILE A 248 -9.42 5.07 -8.61
N GLN A 249 -9.92 5.03 -9.83
CA GLN A 249 -9.85 3.85 -10.71
C GLN A 249 -9.27 4.30 -12.05
N GLY A 250 -8.40 3.47 -12.67
CA GLY A 250 -7.79 3.69 -13.97
C GLY A 250 -7.94 2.50 -14.90
#